data_f5cbe29ebeebf4b78c100bb05fd69158
#
_entry.id   f5cbe29ebeebf4b78c100bb05fd69158
#
_cell.length_a   1.000
_cell.length_b   1.000
_cell.length_c   1.000
_cell.angle_alpha   90.00
_cell.angle_beta   90.00
_cell.angle_gamma   90.00
#
_symmetry.space_group_name_H-M   'P 1'
#
loop_
_entity.id
_entity.type
_entity.pdbx_description
1 polymer ?
#
loop_
_entity_poly.entity_id
_entity_poly.type
_entity_poly.pdbx_seq_one_letter_code
_entity_poly.pdbx_strand_id
1 'polypeptide(L)'
;KPYTTFSDVFSKVKGKIPVFNRKPVIPVFSNRYSKIDFTQTDFDVELIRGRLKTDPDTAFFWSGRTDGIGGMDVAKKIAKNKGGVTLESTIDDTNIVMPEWDFNTPSSVTAWEEASNVYAEQVSGEIRAVVGSELRPGNIWENIELPRLKANPNVTKITTIDPKTGVEKIIFER
;
A
#
# COMPACT_ATOMS: atom_id res chain seq x y z
N LYS A 1 -16.90 2.41 28.60
CA LYS A 1 -16.64 2.94 28.59
C LYS A 1 -15.98 3.06 28.38
N PRO A 2 -16.23 3.11 27.86
CA PRO A 2 -15.71 3.58 27.74
C PRO A 2 -15.37 3.88 27.39
N TYR A 3 -15.55 4.46 27.02
CA TYR A 3 -15.37 5.27 27.04
C TYR A 3 -15.18 5.53 27.28
N THR A 4 -15.62 5.51 27.20
CA THR A 4 -15.65 6.13 27.58
C THR A 4 -15.39 6.57 27.60
N THR A 5 -15.76 7.03 27.66
CA THR A 5 -15.64 7.73 27.85
C THR A 5 -15.62 8.40 27.93
N PHE A 6 -16.06 8.94 27.93
CA PHE A 6 -16.11 9.81 28.18
C PHE A 6 -17.00 9.86 28.51
N SER A 7 -17.62 9.50 28.37
CA SER A 7 -18.39 9.75 28.79
C SER A 7 -18.73 9.45 29.53
N ASP A 8 -18.78 9.26 29.65
CA ASP A 8 -19.07 9.31 30.47
C ASP A 8 -18.75 9.91 31.11
N VAL A 9 -18.52 10.46 30.96
CA VAL A 9 -18.24 11.24 31.48
C VAL A 9 -18.81 12.07 31.54
N PHE A 10 -19.54 12.43 31.18
CA PHE A 10 -20.06 13.23 31.22
C PHE A 10 -21.10 13.08 31.54
N SER A 11 -21.53 12.59 31.70
CA SER A 11 -22.50 12.47 32.04
C SER A 11 -22.91 12.57 33.07
N LYS A 12 -22.72 12.92 33.47
CA LYS A 12 -23.05 13.27 34.24
C LYS A 12 -23.38 14.21 34.39
N VAL A 13 -23.46 14.60 34.11
CA VAL A 13 -23.68 15.49 34.12
C VAL A 13 -24.60 15.72 33.98
N LYS A 14 -25.27 15.71 33.94
CA LYS A 14 -25.97 15.81 33.63
C LYS A 14 -26.28 15.59 32.97
N GLY A 15 -26.37 15.36 32.58
CA GLY A 15 -26.51 15.06 31.83
C GLY A 15 -26.43 14.79 31.03
N LYS A 16 -26.38 15.07 30.80
CA LYS A 16 -26.12 14.91 29.94
C LYS A 16 -25.61 14.65 29.18
N ILE A 17 -25.40 14.65 28.89
CA ILE A 17 -24.88 14.46 28.10
C ILE A 17 -24.73 13.93 27.49
N PRO A 18 -24.92 13.92 27.20
CA PRO A 18 -24.71 13.35 26.55
C PRO A 18 -24.35 13.00 25.94
N VAL A 19 -24.47 12.93 25.68
CA VAL A 19 -24.01 12.54 25.17
C VAL A 19 -23.65 12.25 24.42
N PHE A 20 -23.65 12.32 24.21
CA PHE A 20 -23.17 12.15 23.41
C PHE A 20 -23.19 11.48 22.63
N ASN A 21 -23.33 11.32 21.96
CA ASN A 21 -23.36 10.60 21.24
C ASN A 21 -22.71 10.56 20.32
N ARG A 22 -22.19 10.44 19.91
CA ARG A 22 -21.48 10.39 19.07
C ARG A 22 -21.26 9.32 18.56
N LYS A 23 -20.89 9.16 17.60
CA LYS A 23 -20.78 8.20 16.95
C LYS A 23 -19.54 7.91 16.53
N PRO A 24 -19.16 6.97 16.45
CA PRO A 24 -17.94 6.44 16.17
C PRO A 24 -17.74 6.46 14.82
N VAL A 25 -17.03 6.81 14.36
CA VAL A 25 -16.85 6.88 13.18
C VAL A 25 -16.25 5.95 12.55
N ILE A 26 -15.52 5.53 13.01
CA ILE A 26 -14.79 4.69 12.54
C ILE A 26 -14.88 3.83 11.58
N PRO A 27 -15.17 2.86 11.68
CA PRO A 27 -15.05 1.78 10.81
C PRO A 27 -15.61 2.06 9.51
N VAL A 28 -16.07 3.13 9.37
CA VAL A 28 -16.65 3.45 8.16
C VAL A 28 -15.80 3.15 7.01
N PHE A 29 -14.52 3.38 7.07
CA PHE A 29 -13.73 3.20 5.93
C PHE A 29 -13.56 1.79 5.52
N SER A 30 -13.46 0.88 6.40
CA SER A 30 -13.30 -0.51 6.05
C SER A 30 -14.52 -1.05 5.33
N ASN A 31 -15.66 -0.36 5.43
CA ASN A 31 -16.89 -0.81 4.79
C ASN A 31 -17.14 -0.18 3.43
N ARG A 32 -16.25 0.68 2.95
CA ARG A 32 -16.44 1.31 1.66
C ARG A 32 -16.30 0.33 0.53
N TYR A 33 -15.54 -0.75 0.76
CA TYR A 33 -15.27 -1.73 -0.26
C TYR A 33 -15.78 -3.09 0.18
N SER A 34 -16.59 -3.72 -0.64
CA SER A 34 -16.98 -5.09 -0.39
C SER A 34 -15.75 -5.97 -0.50
N LYS A 35 -15.75 -7.06 0.25
CA LYS A 35 -14.63 -7.98 0.24
C LYS A 35 -14.54 -8.71 -1.09
N ILE A 36 -13.36 -8.74 -1.67
CA ILE A 36 -13.07 -9.57 -2.83
C ILE A 36 -11.94 -10.52 -2.41
N ASP A 37 -12.24 -11.82 -2.42
CA ASP A 37 -11.34 -12.83 -1.90
C ASP A 37 -10.87 -13.76 -3.00
N PHE A 38 -9.67 -13.55 -3.49
CA PHE A 38 -9.08 -14.34 -4.56
C PHE A 38 -8.48 -15.66 -4.08
N THR A 39 -8.67 -16.01 -2.81
CA THR A 39 -8.37 -17.37 -2.35
C THR A 39 -9.57 -18.29 -2.62
N GLN A 40 -10.75 -17.72 -2.92
CA GLN A 40 -11.97 -18.45 -3.19
C GLN A 40 -12.37 -18.45 -4.66
N THR A 41 -11.84 -17.52 -5.44
CA THR A 41 -12.13 -17.39 -6.86
C THR A 41 -10.85 -17.08 -7.62
N ASP A 42 -10.89 -17.22 -8.95
CA ASP A 42 -9.73 -16.93 -9.78
C ASP A 42 -9.41 -15.43 -9.73
N PHE A 43 -8.12 -15.13 -9.80
CA PHE A 43 -7.69 -13.75 -9.79
C PHE A 43 -8.09 -13.04 -11.09
N ASP A 44 -8.65 -11.83 -10.94
CA ASP A 44 -9.01 -10.99 -12.05
C ASP A 44 -8.71 -9.54 -11.65
N VAL A 45 -7.64 -8.99 -12.20
CA VAL A 45 -7.18 -7.66 -11.82
C VAL A 45 -8.19 -6.57 -12.19
N GLU A 46 -9.05 -6.81 -13.18
CA GLU A 46 -10.05 -5.82 -13.58
C GLU A 46 -11.06 -5.54 -12.48
N LEU A 47 -11.32 -6.54 -11.62
CA LEU A 47 -12.25 -6.36 -10.50
C LEU A 47 -11.72 -5.41 -9.46
N ILE A 48 -10.40 -5.20 -9.42
CA ILE A 48 -9.77 -4.39 -8.37
C ILE A 48 -9.00 -3.20 -8.92
N ARG A 49 -9.01 -3.00 -10.23
CA ARG A 49 -8.22 -1.93 -10.87
C ARG A 49 -8.45 -0.57 -10.18
N GLY A 50 -9.69 -0.19 -9.97
CA GLY A 50 -10.00 1.09 -9.33
C GLY A 50 -9.58 1.17 -7.88
N ARG A 51 -9.51 0.03 -7.19
CA ARG A 51 -9.10 -0.01 -5.78
C ARG A 51 -7.58 0.14 -5.61
N LEU A 52 -6.82 -0.04 -6.69
CA LEU A 52 -5.36 0.06 -6.65
C LEU A 52 -4.86 1.46 -7.02
N LYS A 53 -5.77 2.38 -7.36
CA LYS A 53 -5.38 3.74 -7.69
C LYS A 53 -5.06 4.53 -6.42
N THR A 54 -3.97 5.28 -6.46
CA THR A 54 -3.50 6.06 -5.31
C THR A 54 -3.53 7.55 -5.60
N ASP A 55 -3.51 8.35 -4.56
CA ASP A 55 -3.41 9.80 -4.68
C ASP A 55 -2.02 10.20 -5.22
N PRO A 56 -1.91 11.37 -5.86
CA PRO A 56 -0.61 11.83 -6.35
C PRO A 56 0.42 11.90 -5.22
N ASP A 57 1.66 11.58 -5.55
CA ASP A 57 2.82 11.70 -4.64
C ASP A 57 2.80 10.78 -3.43
N THR A 58 1.97 9.73 -3.44
CA THR A 58 1.85 8.85 -2.27
C THR A 58 2.35 7.43 -2.49
N ALA A 59 2.54 7.01 -3.73
CA ALA A 59 2.82 5.60 -3.99
C ALA A 59 4.26 5.23 -3.66
N PHE A 60 4.42 4.12 -2.94
CA PHE A 60 5.71 3.53 -2.63
C PHE A 60 5.79 2.13 -3.23
N PHE A 61 7.00 1.78 -3.63
CA PHE A 61 7.35 0.45 -4.11
C PHE A 61 8.47 -0.08 -3.22
N TRP A 62 8.81 -1.35 -3.34
CA TRP A 62 9.91 -1.90 -2.57
C TRP A 62 10.50 -3.13 -3.25
N SER A 63 11.78 -3.37 -3.00
CA SER A 63 12.45 -4.57 -3.46
C SER A 63 13.78 -4.74 -2.75
N GLY A 64 14.11 -5.98 -2.41
CA GLY A 64 15.42 -6.31 -1.89
C GLY A 64 15.68 -5.83 -0.48
N ARG A 65 16.90 -6.08 -0.04
CA ARG A 65 17.34 -5.76 1.32
C ARG A 65 18.77 -5.23 1.28
N THR A 66 19.16 -4.51 2.31
CA THR A 66 20.54 -4.09 2.54
C THR A 66 20.94 -4.66 3.89
N ASP A 67 21.94 -5.54 3.89
CA ASP A 67 22.41 -6.23 5.10
C ASP A 67 21.23 -6.88 5.85
N GLY A 68 20.36 -7.52 5.12
CA GLY A 68 19.20 -8.22 5.69
C GLY A 68 18.03 -7.34 6.08
N ILE A 69 18.14 -6.02 5.94
CA ILE A 69 17.06 -5.08 6.30
C ILE A 69 16.30 -4.67 5.06
N GLY A 70 14.99 -4.79 5.11
CA GLY A 70 14.11 -4.43 3.98
C GLY A 70 12.86 -5.31 3.97
N GLY A 71 12.24 -5.39 2.79
CA GLY A 71 11.05 -6.19 2.59
C GLY A 71 9.77 -5.42 2.83
N MET A 72 8.66 -6.14 2.76
CA MET A 72 7.33 -5.56 2.79
C MET A 72 7.06 -4.73 4.05
N ASP A 73 7.39 -5.25 5.21
CA ASP A 73 7.05 -4.57 6.46
C ASP A 73 7.87 -3.29 6.67
N VAL A 74 9.13 -3.32 6.29
CA VAL A 74 10.00 -2.14 6.39
C VAL A 74 9.50 -1.07 5.43
N ALA A 75 9.18 -1.46 4.20
CA ALA A 75 8.67 -0.53 3.20
C ALA A 75 7.36 0.11 3.64
N LYS A 76 6.47 -0.69 4.21
CA LYS A 76 5.18 -0.22 4.68
C LYS A 76 5.35 0.82 5.80
N LYS A 77 6.29 0.57 6.70
CA LYS A 77 6.57 1.49 7.79
C LYS A 77 7.16 2.81 7.28
N ILE A 78 8.13 2.73 6.36
CA ILE A 78 8.74 3.91 5.76
C ILE A 78 7.68 4.73 5.02
N ALA A 79 6.84 4.06 4.22
CA ALA A 79 5.77 4.73 3.49
C ALA A 79 4.83 5.46 4.43
N LYS A 80 4.38 4.77 5.49
CA LYS A 80 3.47 5.37 6.47
C LYS A 80 4.08 6.59 7.13
N ASN A 81 5.36 6.53 7.50
CA ASN A 81 6.03 7.66 8.13
C ASN A 81 6.16 8.86 7.20
N LYS A 82 6.13 8.65 5.91
CA LYS A 82 6.25 9.70 4.90
C LYS A 82 4.90 10.05 4.25
N GLY A 83 3.81 9.58 4.84
CA GLY A 83 2.47 9.91 4.34
C GLY A 83 2.07 9.18 3.07
N GLY A 84 2.66 8.03 2.80
CA GLY A 84 2.40 7.27 1.58
C GLY A 84 1.84 5.89 1.84
N VAL A 85 1.67 5.13 0.76
CA VAL A 85 1.10 3.79 0.79
C VAL A 85 1.93 2.85 -0.09
N THR A 86 1.83 1.55 0.18
CA THR A 86 2.39 0.52 -0.68
C THR A 86 1.25 -0.21 -1.39
N LEU A 87 1.59 -1.06 -2.36
CA LEU A 87 0.60 -1.92 -2.98
C LEU A 87 -0.11 -2.77 -1.92
N GLU A 88 0.67 -3.37 -1.02
CA GLU A 88 0.12 -4.26 0.00
C GLU A 88 -0.83 -3.52 0.95
N SER A 89 -0.46 -2.32 1.40
CA SER A 89 -1.35 -1.55 2.27
C SER A 89 -2.61 -1.11 1.53
N THR A 90 -2.50 -0.80 0.24
CA THR A 90 -3.65 -0.42 -0.58
C THR A 90 -4.61 -1.61 -0.74
N ILE A 91 -4.05 -2.80 -0.95
CA ILE A 91 -4.84 -4.03 -1.02
C ILE A 91 -5.60 -4.26 0.28
N ASP A 92 -4.90 -4.15 1.40
CA ASP A 92 -5.54 -4.35 2.72
C ASP A 92 -6.62 -3.31 3.00
N ASP A 93 -6.33 -2.04 2.71
CA ASP A 93 -7.25 -0.95 3.00
C ASP A 93 -8.49 -0.97 2.11
N THR A 94 -8.45 -1.65 0.98
CA THR A 94 -9.59 -1.73 0.07
C THR A 94 -10.28 -3.08 0.10
N ASN A 95 -9.97 -3.89 1.13
CA ASN A 95 -10.67 -5.16 1.41
C ASN A 95 -10.51 -6.20 0.31
N ILE A 96 -9.29 -6.36 -0.17
CA ILE A 96 -8.92 -7.37 -1.15
C ILE A 96 -8.08 -8.44 -0.47
N VAL A 97 -8.37 -9.70 -0.72
CA VAL A 97 -7.54 -10.81 -0.27
C VAL A 97 -6.89 -11.41 -1.50
N MET A 98 -5.58 -11.27 -1.61
CA MET A 98 -4.81 -11.80 -2.74
C MET A 98 -4.46 -13.28 -2.52
N PRO A 99 -4.16 -14.01 -3.60
CA PRO A 99 -3.57 -15.32 -3.43
C PRO A 99 -2.25 -15.16 -2.67
N GLU A 100 -1.92 -16.15 -1.87
CA GLU A 100 -0.66 -16.10 -1.14
C GLU A 100 0.50 -16.15 -2.13
N TRP A 101 1.52 -15.32 -1.89
CA TRP A 101 2.69 -15.32 -2.75
C TRP A 101 3.42 -16.67 -2.65
N ASP A 102 3.57 -17.33 -3.78
CA ASP A 102 4.30 -18.59 -3.85
C ASP A 102 5.08 -18.60 -5.17
N PHE A 103 6.39 -18.48 -5.07
CA PHE A 103 7.27 -18.42 -6.22
C PHE A 103 7.12 -19.67 -7.11
N ASN A 104 6.75 -20.80 -6.53
CA ASN A 104 6.62 -22.05 -7.26
C ASN A 104 5.24 -22.28 -7.88
N THR A 105 4.30 -21.36 -7.66
CA THR A 105 2.95 -21.46 -8.19
C THR A 105 2.76 -20.38 -9.25
N PRO A 106 2.79 -20.74 -10.56
CA PRO A 106 2.71 -19.73 -11.62
C PRO A 106 1.51 -18.79 -11.54
N SER A 107 0.35 -19.29 -11.12
CA SER A 107 -0.83 -18.43 -11.00
C SER A 107 -0.68 -17.38 -9.91
N SER A 108 0.01 -17.71 -8.82
CA SER A 108 0.30 -16.74 -7.76
C SER A 108 1.25 -15.66 -8.27
N VAL A 109 2.31 -16.06 -8.96
CA VAL A 109 3.28 -15.12 -9.52
C VAL A 109 2.58 -14.17 -10.49
N THR A 110 1.76 -14.71 -11.40
CA THR A 110 1.04 -13.89 -12.38
C THR A 110 0.09 -12.91 -11.71
N ALA A 111 -0.64 -13.34 -10.68
CA ALA A 111 -1.56 -12.46 -9.97
C ALA A 111 -0.84 -11.25 -9.38
N TRP A 112 0.28 -11.49 -8.69
CA TRP A 112 1.04 -10.39 -8.09
C TRP A 112 1.71 -9.50 -9.13
N GLU A 113 2.16 -10.08 -10.25
CA GLU A 113 2.72 -9.29 -11.35
C GLU A 113 1.65 -8.39 -11.97
N GLU A 114 0.45 -8.91 -12.17
CA GLU A 114 -0.64 -8.11 -12.71
C GLU A 114 -1.06 -7.00 -11.76
N ALA A 115 -1.15 -7.30 -10.48
CA ALA A 115 -1.48 -6.29 -9.48
C ALA A 115 -0.43 -5.18 -9.45
N SER A 116 0.86 -5.56 -9.47
CA SER A 116 1.97 -4.60 -9.48
C SER A 116 1.95 -3.74 -10.74
N ASN A 117 1.66 -4.34 -11.88
CA ASN A 117 1.59 -3.61 -13.14
C ASN A 117 0.48 -2.57 -13.14
N VAL A 118 -0.71 -2.96 -12.68
CA VAL A 118 -1.86 -2.05 -12.62
C VAL A 118 -1.63 -0.94 -11.60
N TYR A 119 -1.02 -1.27 -10.48
CA TYR A 119 -0.67 -0.28 -9.47
C TYR A 119 0.29 0.76 -10.07
N ALA A 120 1.35 0.30 -10.73
CA ALA A 120 2.36 1.18 -11.31
C ALA A 120 1.82 2.06 -12.44
N GLU A 121 0.88 1.55 -13.22
CA GLU A 121 0.34 2.34 -14.34
C GLU A 121 -0.66 3.40 -13.90
N GLN A 122 -1.15 3.34 -12.67
CA GLN A 122 -2.13 4.30 -12.18
C GLN A 122 -1.58 5.34 -11.21
N VAL A 123 -0.34 5.20 -10.78
CA VAL A 123 0.26 6.16 -9.83
C VAL A 123 0.63 7.45 -10.56
N SER A 124 0.84 8.51 -9.79
CA SER A 124 1.18 9.81 -10.36
C SER A 124 2.07 10.62 -9.42
N GLY A 125 2.77 11.59 -10.01
CA GLY A 125 3.61 12.50 -9.25
C GLY A 125 4.95 11.91 -8.88
N GLU A 126 5.42 12.24 -7.71
CA GLU A 126 6.67 11.72 -7.17
C GLU A 126 6.46 10.31 -6.61
N ILE A 127 7.27 9.38 -7.08
CA ILE A 127 7.20 7.99 -6.67
C ILE A 127 8.45 7.66 -5.88
N ARG A 128 8.29 6.90 -4.79
CA ARG A 128 9.41 6.48 -3.97
C ARG A 128 9.44 4.97 -3.90
N ALA A 129 10.64 4.42 -3.86
CA ALA A 129 10.82 2.98 -3.80
C ALA A 129 11.88 2.65 -2.76
N VAL A 130 11.52 1.76 -1.85
CA VAL A 130 12.45 1.30 -0.82
C VAL A 130 13.21 0.11 -1.42
N VAL A 131 14.41 0.39 -1.90
CA VAL A 131 15.16 -0.60 -2.67
C VAL A 131 16.50 -0.87 -2.00
N GLY A 132 16.72 -2.12 -1.64
CA GLY A 132 17.99 -2.53 -1.01
C GLY A 132 19.08 -2.75 -2.03
N SER A 133 20.30 -2.91 -1.55
CA SER A 133 21.45 -3.16 -2.41
C SER A 133 21.47 -4.59 -2.94
N GLU A 134 20.75 -5.51 -2.29
CA GLU A 134 20.70 -6.90 -2.66
C GLU A 134 19.36 -7.23 -3.28
N LEU A 135 19.32 -7.30 -4.60
CA LEU A 135 18.11 -7.60 -5.35
C LEU A 135 18.20 -8.99 -5.94
N ARG A 136 17.09 -9.71 -5.86
CA ARG A 136 17.00 -11.04 -6.44
C ARG A 136 16.82 -10.92 -7.94
N PRO A 137 17.49 -11.76 -8.75
CA PRO A 137 17.27 -11.76 -10.20
C PRO A 137 15.79 -12.02 -10.51
N GLY A 138 15.25 -11.31 -11.47
CA GLY A 138 13.84 -11.48 -11.86
C GLY A 138 12.86 -10.81 -10.92
N ASN A 139 13.33 -9.93 -10.05
CA ASN A 139 12.42 -9.24 -9.12
C ASN A 139 11.43 -8.36 -9.87
N ILE A 140 10.27 -8.18 -9.26
CA ILE A 140 9.16 -7.44 -9.88
C ILE A 140 9.52 -5.96 -10.08
N TRP A 141 10.30 -5.38 -9.16
CA TRP A 141 10.67 -3.98 -9.26
C TRP A 141 11.41 -3.69 -10.56
N GLU A 142 12.48 -4.41 -10.82
CA GLU A 142 13.29 -4.15 -12.01
C GLU A 142 12.61 -4.61 -13.30
N ASN A 143 11.87 -5.72 -13.24
CA ASN A 143 11.30 -6.30 -14.45
C ASN A 143 9.96 -5.71 -14.85
N ILE A 144 9.17 -5.24 -13.91
CA ILE A 144 7.80 -4.79 -14.18
C ILE A 144 7.57 -3.37 -13.73
N GLU A 145 7.81 -3.09 -12.47
CA GLU A 145 7.38 -1.81 -11.89
C GLU A 145 8.18 -0.63 -12.42
N LEU A 146 9.49 -0.70 -12.39
CA LEU A 146 10.32 0.41 -12.83
C LEU A 146 10.11 0.75 -14.31
N PRO A 147 10.10 -0.23 -15.24
CA PRO A 147 9.80 0.08 -16.64
C PRO A 147 8.41 0.69 -16.80
N ARG A 148 7.43 0.20 -16.06
CA ARG A 148 6.07 0.74 -16.16
C ARG A 148 5.98 2.16 -15.63
N LEU A 149 6.68 2.46 -14.55
CA LEU A 149 6.73 3.81 -13.98
C LEU A 149 7.39 4.79 -14.98
N LYS A 150 8.46 4.38 -15.62
CA LYS A 150 9.13 5.24 -16.61
C LYS A 150 8.26 5.48 -17.83
N ALA A 151 7.37 4.54 -18.17
CA ALA A 151 6.45 4.68 -19.28
C ALA A 151 5.18 5.44 -18.91
N ASN A 152 4.94 5.66 -17.63
CA ASN A 152 3.73 6.35 -17.16
C ASN A 152 3.94 7.86 -17.21
N PRO A 153 3.23 8.57 -18.11
CA PRO A 153 3.47 10.00 -18.31
C PRO A 153 3.09 10.85 -17.09
N ASN A 154 2.34 10.30 -16.15
CA ASN A 154 1.95 11.03 -14.94
C ASN A 154 2.98 10.91 -13.83
N VAL A 155 3.99 10.07 -14.00
CA VAL A 155 5.10 9.95 -13.04
C VAL A 155 6.13 11.01 -13.38
N THR A 156 6.43 11.88 -12.43
CA THR A 156 7.34 13.00 -12.65
C THR A 156 8.72 12.74 -12.09
N LYS A 157 8.85 11.85 -11.12
CA LYS A 157 10.12 11.64 -10.44
C LYS A 157 10.10 10.31 -9.73
N ILE A 158 11.21 9.60 -9.75
CA ILE A 158 11.36 8.34 -9.00
C ILE A 158 12.58 8.46 -8.11
N THR A 159 12.38 8.27 -6.81
CA THR A 159 13.46 8.33 -5.81
C THR A 159 13.53 6.99 -5.11
N THR A 160 14.72 6.43 -4.97
CA THR A 160 14.91 5.23 -4.17
C THR A 160 15.36 5.61 -2.75
N ILE A 161 14.98 4.78 -1.78
CA ILE A 161 15.33 4.95 -0.39
C ILE A 161 15.96 3.64 0.07
N ASP A 162 17.18 3.70 0.61
CA ASP A 162 17.81 2.50 1.14
C ASP A 162 17.09 2.09 2.43
N PRO A 163 16.67 0.82 2.55
CA PRO A 163 15.90 0.41 3.73
C PRO A 163 16.69 0.40 5.03
N LYS A 164 18.00 0.32 4.95
CA LYS A 164 18.84 0.29 6.14
C LYS A 164 19.28 1.69 6.55
N THR A 165 19.76 2.48 5.59
CA THR A 165 20.37 3.78 5.88
C THR A 165 19.43 4.95 5.70
N GLY A 166 18.35 4.78 4.95
CA GLY A 166 17.44 5.87 4.61
C GLY A 166 17.98 6.83 3.55
N VAL A 167 19.12 6.51 2.96
CA VAL A 167 19.71 7.37 1.94
C VAL A 167 18.83 7.39 0.71
N GLU A 168 18.55 8.58 0.21
CA GLU A 168 17.67 8.77 -0.95
C GLU A 168 18.46 9.12 -2.19
N LYS A 169 17.99 8.61 -3.33
CA LYS A 169 18.64 8.84 -4.60
C LYS A 169 17.60 9.00 -5.70
N ILE A 170 17.65 10.09 -6.44
CA ILE A 170 16.76 10.28 -7.58
C ILE A 170 17.30 9.45 -8.73
N ILE A 171 16.50 8.55 -9.27
CA ILE A 171 16.91 7.69 -10.39
C ILE A 171 16.20 8.03 -11.68
N PHE A 172 15.16 8.85 -11.65
CA PHE A 172 14.43 9.25 -12.83
C PHE A 172 13.69 10.55 -12.54
N GLU A 173 13.71 11.47 -13.51
CA GLU A 173 13.02 12.74 -13.42
C GLU A 173 12.69 13.21 -14.82
N ARG A 174 11.47 13.73 -15.04
CA ARG A 174 11.11 14.29 -16.36
C ARG A 174 10.70 15.73 -16.29
#